data_9069e818b1168d0da9253ba88aca1c91
#
_entry.id   9069e818b1168d0da9253ba88aca1c91
#
_cell.length_a   1.000
_cell.length_b   1.000
_cell.length_c   1.000
_cell.angle_alpha   90.00
_cell.angle_beta   90.00
_cell.angle_gamma   90.00
#
_symmetry.space_group_name_H-M   'P 1'
#
loop_
_entity.id
_entity.type
_entity.pdbx_description
1 polymer ?
#
loop_
_entity_poly.entity_id
_entity_poly.type
_entity_poly.pdbx_seq_one_letter_code
_entity_poly.pdbx_strand_id
1 'polypeptide(L)'
;LGPIILAYEHGITDLLGIGRIGVGGAIAQSFYTSKSYYTNQNYEKKKNSSRTSIAFRAAYHFDFGVDKMDVYAGIGGALHVYSETEKYDEPGLLYKTKSVRVGGGPSVFGGIRYLFTPNFGVYAEAGYDISVLNGGLVFKF
;
A
#
# COMPACT_ATOMS: atom_id res chain seq x y z
N LEU A 1 7.30 7.75 7.34
CA LEU A 1 7.27 7.51 5.89
C LEU A 1 6.08 6.62 5.57
N GLY A 2 5.29 7.01 4.55
CA GLY A 2 4.19 6.20 4.05
C GLY A 2 4.67 4.88 3.42
N PRO A 3 3.76 3.98 3.03
CA PRO A 3 4.14 2.73 2.42
C PRO A 3 4.81 2.94 1.05
N ILE A 4 5.85 2.17 0.79
CA ILE A 4 6.39 1.99 -0.57
C ILE A 4 5.54 0.89 -1.20
N ILE A 5 4.91 1.18 -2.34
CA ILE A 5 3.98 0.28 -3.02
C ILE A 5 4.55 -0.06 -4.41
N LEU A 6 4.60 -1.34 -4.72
CA LEU A 6 4.82 -1.86 -6.06
C LEU A 6 3.55 -2.57 -6.49
N ALA A 7 2.95 -2.14 -7.60
CA ALA A 7 1.74 -2.73 -8.15
C ALA A 7 1.92 -3.10 -9.61
N TYR A 8 1.32 -4.20 -10.00
CA TYR A 8 1.22 -4.66 -11.37
C TYR A 8 -0.22 -4.92 -11.73
N GLU A 9 -0.63 -4.52 -12.93
CA GLU A 9 -1.97 -4.73 -13.44
C GLU A 9 -1.93 -5.10 -14.93
N HIS A 10 -2.76 -6.03 -15.33
CA HIS A 10 -2.91 -6.49 -16.69
C HIS A 10 -4.38 -6.39 -17.12
N GLY A 11 -4.62 -5.76 -18.27
CA GLY A 11 -5.95 -5.70 -18.88
C GLY A 11 -6.35 -7.07 -19.41
N ILE A 12 -7.50 -7.58 -18.97
CA ILE A 12 -7.99 -8.92 -19.38
C ILE A 12 -9.13 -8.87 -20.37
N THR A 13 -9.73 -7.72 -20.57
CA THR A 13 -10.83 -7.54 -21.52
C THR A 13 -10.54 -6.44 -22.53
N ASP A 14 -11.15 -6.58 -23.70
CA ASP A 14 -11.38 -5.47 -24.61
C ASP A 14 -12.47 -4.55 -24.02
N LEU A 15 -12.88 -3.52 -24.78
CA LEU A 15 -13.87 -2.56 -24.34
C LEU A 15 -15.20 -3.26 -23.94
N LEU A 16 -15.57 -3.19 -22.67
CA LEU A 16 -16.80 -3.67 -22.09
C LEU A 16 -17.65 -2.46 -21.71
N GLY A 17 -18.60 -2.10 -22.57
CA GLY A 17 -19.35 -0.85 -22.40
C GLY A 17 -18.46 0.38 -22.57
N ILE A 18 -18.35 1.18 -21.51
CA ILE A 18 -17.51 2.41 -21.49
C ILE A 18 -16.14 2.18 -20.88
N GLY A 19 -15.69 0.93 -20.73
CA GLY A 19 -14.42 0.68 -20.05
C GLY A 19 -13.86 -0.71 -20.23
N ARG A 20 -12.77 -1.02 -19.52
CA ARG A 20 -12.01 -2.27 -19.58
C ARG A 20 -11.76 -2.80 -18.18
N ILE A 21 -11.66 -4.12 -18.06
CA ILE A 21 -11.31 -4.76 -16.79
C ILE A 21 -9.83 -5.11 -16.79
N GLY A 22 -9.15 -4.71 -15.72
CA GLY A 22 -7.79 -5.12 -15.38
C GLY A 22 -7.78 -5.95 -14.12
N VAL A 23 -6.84 -6.89 -14.04
CA VAL A 23 -6.55 -7.65 -12.82
C VAL A 23 -5.07 -7.52 -12.48
N GLY A 24 -4.76 -7.54 -11.20
CA GLY A 24 -3.39 -7.34 -10.77
C GLY A 24 -3.16 -7.67 -9.32
N GLY A 25 -1.98 -7.26 -8.86
CA GLY A 25 -1.57 -7.40 -7.48
C GLY A 25 -0.69 -6.24 -7.05
N ALA A 26 -0.58 -6.07 -5.75
CA ALA A 26 0.30 -5.08 -5.15
C ALA A 26 1.02 -5.65 -3.94
N ILE A 27 2.25 -5.21 -3.74
CA ILE A 27 3.03 -5.46 -2.53
C ILE A 27 3.40 -4.10 -1.96
N ALA A 28 3.23 -3.94 -0.65
CA ALA A 28 3.59 -2.72 0.03
C ALA A 28 4.36 -3.00 1.32
N GLN A 29 5.31 -2.12 1.62
CA GLN A 29 6.11 -2.16 2.83
C GLN A 29 6.06 -0.81 3.52
N SER A 30 5.70 -0.81 4.80
CA SER A 30 5.70 0.37 5.66
C SER A 30 6.60 0.15 6.86
N PHE A 31 7.28 1.21 7.29
CA PHE A 31 8.13 1.21 8.48
C PHE A 31 7.72 2.35 9.40
N TYR A 32 7.48 2.02 10.65
CA TYR A 32 7.17 2.98 11.72
C TYR A 32 8.14 2.79 12.88
N THR A 33 8.78 3.88 13.29
CA THR A 33 9.61 3.90 14.49
C THR A 33 9.01 4.89 15.48
N SER A 34 8.66 4.41 16.66
CA SER A 34 8.21 5.25 17.77
C SER A 34 9.24 5.18 18.89
N LYS A 35 9.63 6.34 19.39
CA LYS A 35 10.50 6.49 20.56
C LYS A 35 9.69 7.16 21.66
N SER A 36 9.61 6.54 22.81
CA SER A 36 8.97 7.10 24.00
C SER A 36 10.01 7.28 25.11
N TYR A 37 10.17 8.52 25.55
CA TYR A 37 11.03 8.87 26.69
C TYR A 37 10.18 8.97 27.94
N TYR A 38 10.46 8.16 28.93
CA TYR A 38 9.87 8.27 30.27
C TYR A 38 10.82 9.01 31.21
N THR A 39 10.53 10.27 31.45
CA THR A 39 11.38 11.19 32.23
C THR A 39 11.55 10.77 33.69
N ASN A 40 10.69 9.90 34.23
CA ASN A 40 10.72 9.50 35.65
C ASN A 40 11.56 8.26 35.95
N GLN A 41 12.05 7.51 34.98
CA GLN A 41 12.78 6.26 35.21
C GLN A 41 14.00 6.04 34.32
N ASN A 42 14.51 7.06 33.65
CA ASN A 42 15.76 7.03 32.88
C ASN A 42 15.94 5.85 31.92
N TYR A 43 14.84 5.29 31.32
CA TYR A 43 14.98 4.30 30.26
C TYR A 43 14.26 4.69 28.97
N GLU A 44 14.85 4.27 27.87
CA GLU A 44 14.37 4.54 26.53
C GLU A 44 13.65 3.31 25.98
N LYS A 45 12.35 3.45 25.68
CA LYS A 45 11.59 2.42 24.97
C LYS A 45 11.56 2.72 23.48
N LYS A 46 12.18 1.87 22.69
CA LYS A 46 12.19 1.95 21.23
C LYS A 46 11.28 0.88 20.65
N LYS A 47 10.22 1.29 19.96
CA LYS A 47 9.30 0.40 19.25
C LYS A 47 9.50 0.55 17.75
N ASN A 48 9.92 -0.51 17.09
CA ASN A 48 10.00 -0.59 15.64
C ASN A 48 8.88 -1.49 15.13
N SER A 49 8.04 -0.95 14.27
CA SER A 49 6.94 -1.67 13.64
C SER A 49 7.11 -1.68 12.13
N SER A 50 6.92 -2.83 11.51
CA SER A 50 6.86 -2.94 10.06
C SER A 50 5.58 -3.64 9.64
N ARG A 51 5.03 -3.21 8.52
CA ARG A 51 3.85 -3.82 7.90
C ARG A 51 4.18 -4.17 6.46
N THR A 52 4.06 -5.44 6.13
CA THR A 52 4.10 -5.95 4.77
C THR A 52 2.69 -6.27 4.34
N SER A 53 2.28 -5.79 3.17
CA SER A 53 0.94 -6.02 2.62
C SER A 53 1.04 -6.61 1.23
N ILE A 54 0.19 -7.59 0.95
CA ILE A 54 0.02 -8.19 -0.38
C ILE A 54 -1.45 -8.08 -0.72
N ALA A 55 -1.77 -7.53 -1.89
CA ALA A 55 -3.14 -7.37 -2.35
C ALA A 55 -3.35 -7.98 -3.74
N PHE A 56 -4.52 -8.57 -3.94
CA PHE A 56 -5.06 -8.94 -5.25
C PHE A 56 -6.17 -7.97 -5.61
N ARG A 57 -6.18 -7.50 -6.85
CA ARG A 57 -6.99 -6.37 -7.28
C ARG A 57 -7.63 -6.63 -8.62
N ALA A 58 -8.90 -6.26 -8.77
CA ALA A 58 -9.59 -6.15 -10.03
C ALA A 58 -10.14 -4.73 -10.17
N ALA A 59 -9.85 -4.06 -11.28
CA ALA A 59 -10.25 -2.69 -11.53
C ALA A 59 -11.00 -2.57 -12.85
N TYR A 60 -12.01 -1.70 -12.86
CA TYR A 60 -12.68 -1.25 -14.06
C TYR A 60 -12.15 0.13 -14.44
N HIS A 61 -11.60 0.24 -15.65
CA HIS A 61 -11.03 1.46 -16.20
C HIS A 61 -12.05 2.11 -17.11
N PHE A 62 -12.47 3.32 -16.76
CA PHE A 62 -13.45 4.08 -17.54
C PHE A 62 -12.76 4.78 -18.73
N ASP A 63 -13.24 4.48 -19.92
CA ASP A 63 -12.75 5.15 -21.14
C ASP A 63 -13.62 6.37 -21.44
N PHE A 64 -13.13 7.56 -21.09
CA PHE A 64 -13.77 8.83 -21.36
C PHE A 64 -13.31 9.46 -22.69
N GLY A 65 -12.57 8.72 -23.52
CA GLY A 65 -12.02 9.24 -24.80
C GLY A 65 -10.86 10.22 -24.62
N VAL A 66 -10.20 10.23 -23.44
CA VAL A 66 -9.02 11.04 -23.16
C VAL A 66 -7.81 10.12 -23.03
N ASP A 67 -6.98 10.04 -24.07
CA ASP A 67 -5.87 9.07 -24.14
C ASP A 67 -4.83 9.19 -23.03
N LYS A 68 -4.73 10.37 -22.42
CA LYS A 68 -3.74 10.64 -21.35
C LYS A 68 -4.26 10.42 -19.94
N MET A 69 -5.56 10.25 -19.79
CA MET A 69 -6.19 10.14 -18.47
C MET A 69 -6.96 8.82 -18.37
N ASP A 70 -6.68 8.09 -17.32
CA ASP A 70 -7.34 6.82 -16.99
C ASP A 70 -7.94 6.93 -15.59
N VAL A 71 -9.25 6.87 -15.49
CA VAL A 71 -9.99 6.83 -14.22
C VAL A 71 -10.44 5.40 -13.99
N TYR A 72 -10.22 4.90 -12.81
CA TYR A 72 -10.54 3.51 -12.47
C TYR A 72 -11.12 3.36 -11.07
N ALA A 73 -11.92 2.33 -10.89
CA ALA A 73 -12.40 1.89 -9.59
C ALA A 73 -12.33 0.36 -9.51
N GLY A 74 -12.08 -0.16 -8.33
CA GLY A 74 -11.88 -1.59 -8.21
C GLY A 74 -12.14 -2.13 -6.81
N ILE A 75 -12.11 -3.45 -6.76
CA ILE A 75 -12.25 -4.25 -5.56
C ILE A 75 -11.16 -5.31 -5.50
N GLY A 76 -10.93 -5.85 -4.32
CA GLY A 76 -9.95 -6.93 -4.14
C GLY A 76 -9.92 -7.47 -2.73
N GLY A 77 -8.78 -8.03 -2.39
CA GLY A 77 -8.47 -8.49 -1.05
C GLY A 77 -7.01 -8.26 -0.71
N ALA A 78 -6.75 -7.92 0.54
CA ALA A 78 -5.40 -7.67 1.04
C ALA A 78 -5.08 -8.54 2.25
N LEU A 79 -3.84 -8.99 2.32
CA LEU A 79 -3.23 -9.65 3.47
C LEU A 79 -2.14 -8.75 4.04
N HIS A 80 -2.11 -8.63 5.35
CA HIS A 80 -1.16 -7.78 6.07
C HIS A 80 -0.41 -8.60 7.11
N VAL A 81 0.91 -8.52 7.06
CA VAL A 81 1.80 -9.08 8.07
C VAL A 81 2.40 -7.92 8.86
N TYR A 82 2.06 -7.85 10.13
CA TYR A 82 2.59 -6.87 11.08
C TYR A 82 3.70 -7.51 11.88
N SER A 83 4.87 -6.90 11.90
CA SER A 83 6.00 -7.29 12.74
C SER A 83 6.35 -6.15 13.67
N GLU A 84 6.29 -6.38 14.96
CA GLU A 84 6.64 -5.43 16.00
C GLU A 84 7.85 -5.95 16.76
N THR A 85 8.84 -5.09 16.94
CA THR A 85 10.02 -5.36 17.78
C THR A 85 10.11 -4.29 18.84
N GLU A 86 9.94 -4.68 20.10
CA GLU A 86 10.13 -3.81 21.25
C GLU A 86 11.51 -4.08 21.86
N LYS A 87 12.27 -3.02 22.07
CA LYS A 87 13.55 -3.05 22.80
C LYS A 87 13.40 -2.19 24.04
N TYR A 88 13.71 -2.79 25.17
CA TYR A 88 13.83 -2.10 26.45
C TYR A 88 15.33 -2.02 26.79
N ASP A 89 15.81 -0.82 26.97
CA ASP A 89 17.17 -0.56 27.42
C ASP A 89 17.13 -0.16 28.88
N GLU A 90 17.21 -1.17 29.76
CA GLU A 90 17.29 -0.98 31.21
C GLU A 90 18.71 -1.31 31.66
N PRO A 91 19.33 -0.54 32.57
CA PRO A 91 20.70 -0.82 33.04
C PRO A 91 20.79 -2.23 33.62
N GLY A 92 21.35 -3.17 32.87
CA GLY A 92 21.55 -4.56 33.25
C GLY A 92 20.63 -5.61 32.64
N LEU A 93 19.61 -5.24 31.84
CA LEU A 93 18.72 -6.19 31.16
C LEU A 93 18.32 -5.65 29.77
N LEU A 94 18.88 -6.23 28.72
CA LEU A 94 18.43 -6.05 27.33
C LEU A 94 17.30 -7.07 27.04
N TYR A 95 16.07 -6.60 27.02
CA TYR A 95 14.93 -7.45 26.65
C TYR A 95 14.44 -7.07 25.25
N LYS A 96 14.38 -8.04 24.36
CA LYS A 96 13.90 -7.88 22.99
C LYS A 96 12.72 -8.80 22.76
N THR A 97 11.53 -8.23 22.57
CA THR A 97 10.32 -9.00 22.24
C THR A 97 9.94 -8.77 20.79
N LYS A 98 9.71 -9.85 20.06
CA LYS A 98 9.21 -9.81 18.68
C LYS A 98 7.82 -10.42 18.63
N SER A 99 6.86 -9.67 18.09
CA SER A 99 5.50 -10.13 17.86
C SER A 99 5.17 -10.04 16.37
N VAL A 100 4.52 -11.08 15.83
CA VAL A 100 4.07 -11.13 14.45
C VAL A 100 2.58 -11.39 14.44
N ARG A 101 1.82 -10.55 13.70
CA ARG A 101 0.38 -10.70 13.51
C ARG A 101 0.07 -10.72 12.03
N VAL A 102 -0.89 -11.54 11.64
CA VAL A 102 -1.40 -11.62 10.27
C VAL A 102 -2.86 -11.19 10.29
N GLY A 103 -3.23 -10.31 9.39
CA GLY A 103 -4.60 -9.85 9.17
C GLY A 103 -4.89 -9.77 7.70
N GLY A 104 -6.15 -9.62 7.34
CA GLY A 104 -6.56 -9.43 5.95
C GLY A 104 -8.02 -9.02 5.87
N GLY A 105 -8.42 -8.54 4.71
CA GLY A 105 -9.78 -8.09 4.48
C GLY A 105 -10.04 -7.73 3.03
N PRO A 106 -11.31 -7.39 2.73
CA PRO A 106 -11.68 -6.86 1.42
C PRO A 106 -11.04 -5.49 1.20
N SER A 107 -10.75 -5.17 -0.05
CA SER A 107 -10.27 -3.87 -0.47
C SER A 107 -11.22 -3.25 -1.49
N VAL A 108 -11.39 -1.93 -1.39
CA VAL A 108 -12.13 -1.10 -2.35
C VAL A 108 -11.27 0.12 -2.62
N PHE A 109 -11.12 0.47 -3.87
CA PHE A 109 -10.26 1.60 -4.26
C PHE A 109 -10.78 2.28 -5.52
N GLY A 110 -10.36 3.51 -5.72
CA GLY A 110 -10.57 4.27 -6.93
C GLY A 110 -9.44 5.25 -7.14
N GLY A 111 -9.13 5.52 -8.38
CA GLY A 111 -7.98 6.36 -8.70
C GLY A 111 -8.03 6.96 -10.09
N ILE A 112 -7.03 7.79 -10.31
CA ILE A 112 -6.78 8.45 -11.58
C ILE A 112 -5.30 8.30 -11.94
N ARG A 113 -5.03 8.00 -13.20
CA ARG A 113 -3.69 8.01 -13.79
C ARG A 113 -3.62 9.09 -14.85
N TYR A 114 -2.51 9.79 -14.90
CA TYR A 114 -2.22 10.75 -15.96
C TYR A 114 -0.91 10.37 -16.63
N LEU A 115 -0.97 10.10 -17.93
CA LEU A 115 0.17 9.67 -18.75
C LEU A 115 0.79 10.88 -19.45
N PHE A 116 2.04 11.18 -19.16
CA PHE A 116 2.83 12.20 -19.87
C PHE A 116 3.28 11.70 -21.23
N THR A 117 3.60 10.40 -21.30
CA THR A 117 3.93 9.67 -22.52
C THR A 117 3.06 8.42 -22.61
N PRO A 118 3.02 7.70 -23.74
CA PRO A 118 2.26 6.45 -23.86
C PRO A 118 2.59 5.41 -22.79
N ASN A 119 3.81 5.45 -22.23
CA ASN A 119 4.35 4.44 -21.33
C ASN A 119 4.66 4.94 -19.91
N PHE A 120 4.54 6.24 -19.64
CA PHE A 120 4.94 6.80 -18.35
C PHE A 120 4.01 7.88 -17.85
N GLY A 121 3.71 7.87 -16.56
CA GLY A 121 2.85 8.85 -15.92
C GLY A 121 2.90 8.81 -14.41
N VAL A 122 1.88 9.43 -13.84
CA VAL A 122 1.65 9.45 -12.39
C VAL A 122 0.24 8.94 -12.08
N TYR A 123 0.04 8.48 -10.86
CA TYR A 123 -1.27 8.11 -10.37
C TYR A 123 -1.53 8.66 -8.97
N ALA A 124 -2.80 8.83 -8.67
CA ALA A 124 -3.31 9.05 -7.33
C ALA A 124 -4.48 8.10 -7.09
N GLU A 125 -4.52 7.47 -5.94
CA GLU A 125 -5.51 6.46 -5.58
C GLU A 125 -5.96 6.66 -4.14
N ALA A 126 -7.25 6.52 -3.91
CA ALA A 126 -7.87 6.48 -2.59
C ALA A 126 -8.63 5.17 -2.43
N GLY A 127 -8.59 4.61 -1.22
CA GLY A 127 -9.28 3.36 -0.98
C GLY A 127 -9.18 2.86 0.45
N TYR A 128 -9.72 1.68 0.64
CA TYR A 128 -9.65 0.94 1.89
C TYR A 128 -8.96 -0.40 1.63
N ASP A 129 -7.64 -0.37 1.68
CA ASP A 129 -6.81 -1.53 1.39
C ASP A 129 -5.41 -1.36 2.02
N ILE A 130 -4.39 -1.11 1.20
CA ILE A 130 -3.01 -0.91 1.64
C ILE A 130 -2.84 0.46 2.30
N SER A 131 -3.49 1.46 1.76
CA SER A 131 -3.44 2.86 2.19
C SER A 131 -4.74 3.57 1.86
N VAL A 132 -5.14 4.50 2.72
CA VAL A 132 -6.33 5.34 2.48
C VAL A 132 -6.11 6.29 1.30
N LEU A 133 -4.90 6.81 1.17
CA LEU A 133 -4.48 7.65 0.05
C LEU A 133 -3.05 7.29 -0.33
N ASN A 134 -2.81 7.07 -1.61
CA ASN A 134 -1.49 6.83 -2.15
C ASN A 134 -1.35 7.48 -3.54
N GLY A 135 -0.11 7.60 -3.98
CA GLY A 135 0.22 8.11 -5.30
C GLY A 135 1.66 7.79 -5.66
N GLY A 136 1.95 7.82 -6.93
CA GLY A 136 3.28 7.46 -7.41
C GLY A 136 3.41 7.53 -8.91
N LEU A 137 4.46 6.87 -9.39
CA LEU A 137 4.75 6.74 -10.81
C LEU A 137 4.07 5.49 -11.38
N VAL A 138 3.65 5.55 -12.62
CA VAL A 138 3.09 4.42 -13.36
C VAL A 138 3.84 4.23 -14.67
N PHE A 139 4.16 2.97 -14.96
CA PHE A 139 4.73 2.53 -16.22
C PHE A 139 3.75 1.58 -16.90
N LYS A 140 3.47 1.83 -18.19
CA LYS A 140 2.62 0.99 -19.02
C LYS A 140 3.48 0.30 -20.08
N PHE A 141 3.30 -1.01 -20.19
CA PHE A 141 4.01 -1.84 -21.16
C PHE A 141 3.11 -2.25 -22.31
#